data_8d56eca08f2adc5a69f76349617e6e0d
#
_entry.id   8d56eca08f2adc5a69f76349617e6e0d
#
_cell.length_a   1.000
_cell.length_b   1.000
_cell.length_c   1.000
_cell.angle_alpha   90.00
_cell.angle_beta   90.00
_cell.angle_gamma   90.00
#
_symmetry.space_group_name_H-M   'P 1'
#
loop_
_entity.id
_entity.type
_entity.pdbx_description
1 polymer ?
#
loop_
_entity_poly.entity_id
_entity_poly.type
_entity_poly.pdbx_seq_one_letter_code
_entity_poly.pdbx_strand_id
1 'polypeptide(L)'
;MHPLFFIGVLTFTAPASTAQDWPQFRGPGASGVSTSSELPSSWSETENVAWRTGIPGRGWSSPIVQGDKIFVTTAIQEEGEPEPVKKGLYFGGNHSAPTDSYRWVVYCLKLDSGEVAWEKELHRGVPEHGHHVKGSLASETSVCDGERLYAYVGNVGLFCFDLEGEPLWSKRWKSVPTRYGWGTAASPALHDGRIYLVNDNEEESFLVALDCKTGEEIWRVVRDEKSNWATPFIWENDKRTEIVTPGTGRVRSYGLDGKPLWELGGMSSITIPTPFAAHGMVYVTSGYVGDRRKPVFAIRPGAQGDISLEGAGTQNEFIAWCQKKAGPYNPSPVLYDGRLYVLYDQGFMACFDALTGEEIYGKQRIAEAASAFTSSLWAYDGKVFCQSEDGDTFVIRAGPKFEILGTNSLGELCMATPAIVEDGLIIRTEDHLLRIR
;
A
#
# COMPACT_ATOMS: atom_id res chain seq x y z
N MET A 1 -34.18 13.55 -64.30
CA MET A 1 -34.21 13.62 -62.85
C MET A 1 -33.37 12.46 -62.31
N HIS A 2 -32.13 12.70 -61.85
CA HIS A 2 -31.28 11.69 -61.22
C HIS A 2 -31.25 11.97 -59.70
N PRO A 3 -31.44 10.99 -58.83
CA PRO A 3 -31.33 11.21 -57.41
C PRO A 3 -29.84 11.18 -57.00
N LEU A 4 -29.39 12.22 -56.32
CA LEU A 4 -28.09 12.26 -55.60
C LEU A 4 -28.21 11.46 -54.32
N PHE A 5 -27.43 10.38 -54.19
CA PHE A 5 -27.22 9.69 -52.93
C PHE A 5 -26.10 10.42 -52.13
N PHE A 6 -26.47 10.97 -50.97
CA PHE A 6 -25.52 11.43 -49.97
C PHE A 6 -25.06 10.22 -49.13
N ILE A 7 -23.78 9.86 -49.27
CA ILE A 7 -23.13 8.89 -48.37
C ILE A 7 -22.62 9.68 -47.16
N GLY A 8 -23.34 9.56 -46.06
CA GLY A 8 -22.88 10.06 -44.76
C GLY A 8 -21.72 9.21 -44.24
N VAL A 9 -20.55 9.79 -44.10
CA VAL A 9 -19.38 9.18 -43.43
C VAL A 9 -19.63 9.28 -41.94
N LEU A 10 -20.01 8.17 -41.32
CA LEU A 10 -20.00 8.01 -39.83
C LEU A 10 -18.53 7.89 -39.38
N THR A 11 -18.00 8.96 -38.83
CA THR A 11 -16.73 8.92 -38.09
C THR A 11 -17.01 8.25 -36.75
N PHE A 12 -16.62 7.00 -36.62
CA PHE A 12 -16.48 6.35 -35.32
C PHE A 12 -15.31 7.01 -34.59
N THR A 13 -15.61 7.87 -33.64
CA THR A 13 -14.63 8.23 -32.60
C THR A 13 -14.50 7.04 -31.68
N ALA A 14 -13.35 6.35 -31.70
CA ALA A 14 -13.01 5.40 -30.69
C ALA A 14 -13.12 6.09 -29.30
N PRO A 15 -13.73 5.45 -28.28
CA PRO A 15 -13.70 6.01 -26.94
C PRO A 15 -12.23 6.19 -26.54
N ALA A 16 -11.89 7.38 -26.04
CA ALA A 16 -10.60 7.60 -25.41
C ALA A 16 -10.48 6.53 -24.32
N SER A 17 -9.40 5.74 -24.39
CA SER A 17 -9.03 4.81 -23.32
C SER A 17 -8.92 5.64 -22.05
N THR A 18 -9.72 5.34 -21.03
CA THR A 18 -9.61 6.00 -19.74
C THR A 18 -8.38 5.40 -19.07
N ALA A 19 -7.37 6.23 -18.78
CA ALA A 19 -6.19 5.83 -18.04
C ALA A 19 -6.59 5.00 -16.83
N GLN A 20 -5.87 3.91 -16.57
CA GLN A 20 -6.14 3.08 -15.39
C GLN A 20 -5.78 3.88 -14.15
N ASP A 21 -6.79 4.30 -13.38
CA ASP A 21 -6.60 4.97 -12.11
C ASP A 21 -5.96 4.04 -11.07
N TRP A 22 -5.08 4.62 -10.23
CA TRP A 22 -4.43 3.95 -9.11
C TRP A 22 -4.68 4.75 -7.83
N PRO A 23 -5.93 4.80 -7.33
CA PRO A 23 -6.38 5.84 -6.42
C PRO A 23 -6.02 5.62 -4.95
N GLN A 24 -5.36 4.52 -4.63
CA GLN A 24 -5.00 4.13 -3.25
C GLN A 24 -3.76 3.24 -3.22
N PHE A 25 -3.26 2.94 -2.02
CA PHE A 25 -2.17 1.99 -1.82
C PHE A 25 -2.47 0.65 -2.49
N ARG A 26 -1.56 0.21 -3.38
CA ARG A 26 -1.66 -1.01 -4.21
C ARG A 26 -2.84 -1.00 -5.21
N GLY A 27 -3.38 0.17 -5.50
CA GLY A 27 -4.39 0.38 -6.53
C GLY A 27 -5.76 -0.25 -6.25
N PRO A 28 -6.55 -0.51 -7.28
CA PRO A 28 -7.90 -1.07 -7.13
C PRO A 28 -7.90 -2.37 -6.32
N GLY A 29 -8.79 -2.44 -5.30
CA GLY A 29 -8.88 -3.60 -4.40
C GLY A 29 -7.63 -3.91 -3.60
N ALA A 30 -6.67 -2.98 -3.47
CA ALA A 30 -5.36 -3.17 -2.84
C ALA A 30 -4.61 -4.40 -3.38
N SER A 31 -4.86 -4.79 -4.64
CA SER A 31 -4.41 -6.03 -5.24
C SER A 31 -2.93 -6.01 -5.67
N GLY A 32 -2.41 -4.85 -6.08
CA GLY A 32 -1.09 -4.74 -6.71
C GLY A 32 -1.03 -5.38 -8.11
N VAL A 33 -2.17 -5.58 -8.77
CA VAL A 33 -2.25 -6.28 -10.04
C VAL A 33 -2.87 -5.39 -11.12
N SER A 34 -2.31 -5.45 -12.32
CA SER A 34 -2.91 -4.89 -13.53
C SER A 34 -3.21 -6.00 -14.53
N THR A 35 -4.27 -5.79 -15.30
CA THR A 35 -4.66 -6.67 -16.43
C THR A 35 -4.07 -6.21 -17.76
N SER A 36 -3.36 -5.07 -17.80
CA SER A 36 -2.69 -4.58 -19.01
C SER A 36 -1.54 -5.50 -19.41
N SER A 37 -1.41 -5.74 -20.71
CA SER A 37 -0.33 -6.54 -21.31
C SER A 37 0.77 -5.72 -21.99
N GLU A 38 0.61 -4.40 -22.03
CA GLU A 38 1.53 -3.48 -22.73
C GLU A 38 2.45 -2.70 -21.78
N LEU A 39 2.59 -3.19 -20.54
CA LEU A 39 3.39 -2.54 -19.53
C LEU A 39 4.88 -2.89 -19.66
N PRO A 40 5.80 -1.96 -19.34
CA PRO A 40 7.23 -2.19 -19.43
C PRO A 40 7.68 -3.29 -18.46
N SER A 41 8.55 -4.16 -18.91
CA SER A 41 9.21 -5.19 -18.08
C SER A 41 10.72 -5.00 -18.04
N SER A 42 11.25 -4.01 -18.71
CA SER A 42 12.67 -3.68 -18.80
C SER A 42 12.88 -2.18 -18.72
N TRP A 43 13.77 -1.73 -17.85
CA TRP A 43 14.19 -0.32 -17.71
C TRP A 43 15.55 -0.23 -17.03
N SER A 44 16.18 0.93 -17.12
CA SER A 44 17.40 1.29 -16.38
C SER A 44 17.30 2.74 -15.88
N GLU A 45 18.38 3.31 -15.40
CA GLU A 45 18.44 4.72 -15.02
C GLU A 45 18.12 5.67 -16.19
N THR A 46 18.31 5.21 -17.44
CA THR A 46 18.17 6.04 -18.65
C THR A 46 17.26 5.42 -19.73
N GLU A 47 17.03 4.12 -19.70
CA GLU A 47 16.19 3.43 -20.69
C GLU A 47 14.76 3.28 -20.16
N ASN A 48 13.80 3.54 -21.03
CA ASN A 48 12.37 3.46 -20.73
C ASN A 48 11.91 4.39 -19.58
N VAL A 49 12.68 5.44 -19.27
CA VAL A 49 12.32 6.52 -18.37
C VAL A 49 11.74 7.67 -19.19
N ALA A 50 10.42 7.84 -19.12
CA ALA A 50 9.73 8.94 -19.82
C ALA A 50 10.07 10.30 -19.21
N TRP A 51 10.11 10.37 -17.89
CA TRP A 51 10.54 11.55 -17.13
C TRP A 51 11.00 11.15 -15.72
N ARG A 52 11.79 12.05 -15.11
CA ARG A 52 12.31 11.97 -13.74
C ARG A 52 12.21 13.34 -13.08
N THR A 53 11.50 13.43 -11.96
CA THR A 53 11.25 14.70 -11.26
C THR A 53 11.70 14.59 -9.82
N GLY A 54 12.52 15.53 -9.35
CA GLY A 54 12.97 15.60 -7.98
C GLY A 54 11.82 15.94 -7.04
N ILE A 55 11.70 15.19 -5.94
CA ILE A 55 10.72 15.43 -4.87
C ILE A 55 11.48 15.76 -3.58
N PRO A 56 11.44 17.01 -3.11
CA PRO A 56 12.16 17.41 -1.91
C PRO A 56 11.70 16.66 -0.66
N GLY A 57 12.63 16.41 0.26
CA GLY A 57 12.38 15.79 1.54
C GLY A 57 12.24 14.28 1.48
N ARG A 58 11.86 13.65 2.59
CA ARG A 58 11.73 12.20 2.70
C ARG A 58 10.29 11.79 2.89
N GLY A 59 9.82 10.88 2.05
CA GLY A 59 8.48 10.29 2.14
C GLY A 59 8.44 8.92 1.48
N TRP A 60 7.78 7.96 2.14
CA TRP A 60 7.59 6.61 1.61
C TRP A 60 6.16 6.33 1.16
N SER A 61 5.32 7.38 1.10
CA SER A 61 4.00 7.22 0.49
C SER A 61 4.14 6.67 -0.93
N SER A 62 3.35 5.66 -1.25
CA SER A 62 3.24 5.20 -2.64
C SER A 62 2.61 6.29 -3.49
N PRO A 63 3.01 6.46 -4.75
CA PRO A 63 2.29 7.33 -5.66
C PRO A 63 0.87 6.79 -5.88
N ILE A 64 -0.10 7.69 -5.95
CA ILE A 64 -1.45 7.40 -6.45
C ILE A 64 -1.71 8.21 -7.70
N VAL A 65 -2.58 7.68 -8.56
CA VAL A 65 -2.89 8.30 -9.86
C VAL A 65 -4.39 8.39 -10.05
N GLN A 66 -4.85 9.58 -10.44
CA GLN A 66 -6.23 9.84 -10.79
C GLN A 66 -6.28 10.67 -12.07
N GLY A 67 -6.76 10.07 -13.16
CA GLY A 67 -6.74 10.70 -14.47
C GLY A 67 -5.31 11.05 -14.91
N ASP A 68 -5.05 12.32 -15.15
CA ASP A 68 -3.75 12.86 -15.57
C ASP A 68 -2.87 13.36 -14.40
N LYS A 69 -3.23 13.08 -13.16
CA LYS A 69 -2.57 13.59 -11.96
C LYS A 69 -1.96 12.50 -11.09
N ILE A 70 -0.78 12.77 -10.55
CA ILE A 70 -0.08 11.91 -9.61
C ILE A 70 0.04 12.66 -8.29
N PHE A 71 -0.17 11.97 -7.17
CA PHE A 71 -0.06 12.57 -5.84
C PHE A 71 0.91 11.78 -4.96
N VAL A 72 1.77 12.50 -4.25
CA VAL A 72 2.68 11.97 -3.23
C VAL A 72 2.79 12.92 -2.05
N THR A 73 3.03 12.41 -0.85
CA THR A 73 3.31 13.20 0.35
C THR A 73 4.78 13.09 0.74
N THR A 74 5.33 14.12 1.33
CA THR A 74 6.71 14.16 1.82
C THR A 74 6.83 15.00 3.09
N ALA A 75 7.90 14.78 3.87
CA ALA A 75 8.29 15.62 4.98
C ALA A 75 9.69 16.20 4.69
N ILE A 76 9.77 17.52 4.62
CA ILE A 76 10.99 18.28 4.30
C ILE A 76 11.56 18.82 5.59
N GLN A 77 12.75 18.40 5.97
CA GLN A 77 13.50 18.96 7.08
C GLN A 77 13.92 20.38 6.72
N GLU A 78 13.70 21.35 7.60
CA GLU A 78 13.96 22.76 7.29
C GLU A 78 15.40 23.18 7.48
N GLU A 79 16.13 22.50 8.37
CA GLU A 79 17.52 22.78 8.66
C GLU A 79 18.34 21.49 8.65
N GLY A 80 19.58 21.54 8.16
CA GLY A 80 20.47 20.39 8.06
C GLY A 80 20.14 19.44 6.92
N GLU A 81 20.86 18.32 6.88
CA GLU A 81 20.65 17.24 5.92
C GLU A 81 20.08 16.03 6.66
N PRO A 82 19.09 15.32 6.07
CA PRO A 82 18.53 14.14 6.69
C PRO A 82 19.57 13.03 6.80
N GLU A 83 19.58 12.32 7.94
CA GLU A 83 20.46 11.17 8.14
C GLU A 83 20.23 10.12 7.04
N PRO A 84 21.31 9.53 6.48
CA PRO A 84 21.19 8.50 5.46
C PRO A 84 20.42 7.29 5.94
N VAL A 85 19.56 6.72 5.08
CA VAL A 85 18.79 5.52 5.39
C VAL A 85 19.68 4.29 5.37
N LYS A 86 19.76 3.58 6.48
CA LYS A 86 20.40 2.27 6.54
C LYS A 86 19.46 1.20 6.00
N LYS A 87 19.85 0.54 4.91
CA LYS A 87 19.09 -0.55 4.29
C LYS A 87 19.12 -1.84 5.13
N GLY A 88 18.16 -2.72 4.87
CA GLY A 88 18.09 -4.04 5.48
C GLY A 88 17.06 -4.18 6.59
N LEU A 89 16.97 -5.40 7.11
CA LEU A 89 16.06 -5.76 8.19
C LEU A 89 16.82 -5.81 9.51
N TYR A 90 16.51 -4.89 10.41
CA TYR A 90 17.12 -4.80 11.74
C TYR A 90 16.17 -4.15 12.75
N PHE A 91 16.44 -4.35 14.04
CA PHE A 91 15.78 -3.59 15.08
C PHE A 91 16.39 -2.19 15.14
N GLY A 92 15.61 -1.19 14.77
CA GLY A 92 16.06 0.20 14.69
C GLY A 92 16.30 0.87 16.04
N GLY A 93 15.88 0.27 17.15
CA GLY A 93 15.95 0.88 18.48
C GLY A 93 14.67 1.66 18.86
N ASN A 94 14.77 2.41 19.95
CA ASN A 94 13.75 3.36 20.38
C ASN A 94 14.09 4.75 19.83
N HIS A 95 13.08 5.47 19.35
CA HIS A 95 13.27 6.80 18.77
C HIS A 95 12.47 7.84 19.55
N SER A 96 13.16 8.91 19.91
CA SER A 96 12.55 10.15 20.42
C SER A 96 12.07 11.00 19.26
N ALA A 97 11.24 11.99 19.57
CA ALA A 97 10.89 13.03 18.61
C ALA A 97 12.14 13.75 18.07
N PRO A 98 12.20 14.04 16.77
CA PRO A 98 13.22 14.97 16.23
C PRO A 98 13.14 16.33 16.92
N THR A 99 14.24 17.07 16.90
CA THR A 99 14.30 18.45 17.42
C THR A 99 14.13 19.48 16.31
N ASP A 100 14.28 19.06 15.07
CA ASP A 100 14.24 19.93 13.90
C ASP A 100 12.79 20.17 13.43
N SER A 101 12.57 21.31 12.81
CA SER A 101 11.31 21.63 12.18
C SER A 101 11.19 20.97 10.80
N TYR A 102 9.98 20.55 10.46
CA TYR A 102 9.64 19.93 9.18
C TYR A 102 8.45 20.65 8.54
N ARG A 103 8.43 20.63 7.20
CA ARG A 103 7.25 20.92 6.38
C ARG A 103 6.71 19.62 5.81
N TRP A 104 5.44 19.32 6.10
CA TRP A 104 4.72 18.25 5.42
C TRP A 104 4.02 18.80 4.21
N VAL A 105 4.27 18.19 3.06
CA VAL A 105 3.80 18.70 1.77
C VAL A 105 3.15 17.56 0.98
N VAL A 106 2.06 17.88 0.30
CA VAL A 106 1.53 17.04 -0.79
C VAL A 106 1.86 17.70 -2.12
N TYR A 107 2.40 16.89 -3.04
CA TYR A 107 2.67 17.26 -4.41
C TYR A 107 1.65 16.64 -5.35
N CYS A 108 1.20 17.42 -6.32
CA CYS A 108 0.50 16.95 -7.51
C CYS A 108 1.39 17.15 -8.73
N LEU A 109 1.62 16.08 -9.51
CA LEU A 109 2.38 16.14 -10.75
C LEU A 109 1.47 15.73 -11.91
N LYS A 110 1.77 16.27 -13.08
CA LYS A 110 1.14 15.84 -14.34
C LYS A 110 1.69 14.47 -14.74
N LEU A 111 0.81 13.53 -15.05
CA LEU A 111 1.20 12.17 -15.42
C LEU A 111 2.10 12.15 -16.67
N ASP A 112 1.82 12.97 -17.68
CA ASP A 112 2.54 12.92 -18.94
C ASP A 112 3.94 13.51 -18.88
N SER A 113 4.12 14.61 -18.15
CA SER A 113 5.38 15.37 -18.16
C SER A 113 6.21 15.26 -16.87
N GLY A 114 5.59 14.81 -15.76
CA GLY A 114 6.22 14.85 -14.45
C GLY A 114 6.35 16.27 -13.86
N GLU A 115 5.84 17.30 -14.55
CA GLU A 115 5.83 18.66 -14.01
C GLU A 115 4.97 18.75 -12.76
N VAL A 116 5.46 19.46 -11.74
CA VAL A 116 4.66 19.80 -10.55
C VAL A 116 3.54 20.76 -10.95
N ALA A 117 2.30 20.29 -10.93
CA ALA A 117 1.13 21.11 -11.20
C ALA A 117 0.82 22.02 -10.01
N TRP A 118 0.93 21.50 -8.80
CA TRP A 118 0.81 22.25 -7.57
C TRP A 118 1.45 21.49 -6.39
N GLU A 119 1.77 22.26 -5.33
CA GLU A 119 2.15 21.73 -4.02
C GLU A 119 1.34 22.42 -2.94
N LYS A 120 1.03 21.72 -1.85
CA LYS A 120 0.32 22.27 -0.68
C LYS A 120 1.00 21.85 0.60
N GLU A 121 1.31 22.84 1.44
CA GLU A 121 1.78 22.59 2.79
C GLU A 121 0.62 22.10 3.66
N LEU A 122 0.77 20.90 4.23
CA LEU A 122 -0.21 20.30 5.14
C LEU A 122 0.01 20.78 6.58
N HIS A 123 1.28 20.88 6.96
CA HIS A 123 1.70 21.28 8.30
C HIS A 123 3.16 21.74 8.30
N ARG A 124 3.50 22.53 9.31
CA ARG A 124 4.87 22.94 9.64
C ARG A 124 5.06 22.90 11.14
N GLY A 125 6.17 22.32 11.60
CA GLY A 125 6.54 22.29 13.01
C GLY A 125 7.50 21.17 13.36
N VAL A 126 7.81 21.06 14.64
CA VAL A 126 8.63 19.98 15.19
C VAL A 126 7.73 18.77 15.43
N PRO A 127 8.10 17.56 14.95
CA PRO A 127 7.33 16.36 15.22
C PRO A 127 7.24 16.06 16.73
N GLU A 128 6.05 15.71 17.21
CA GLU A 128 5.86 15.37 18.64
C GLU A 128 6.38 13.98 19.00
N HIS A 129 6.52 13.08 18.03
CA HIS A 129 6.96 11.70 18.20
C HIS A 129 8.00 11.32 17.15
N GLY A 130 8.79 10.27 17.47
CA GLY A 130 9.82 9.73 16.59
C GLY A 130 9.27 8.96 15.39
N HIS A 131 10.20 8.55 14.53
CA HIS A 131 9.96 7.57 13.46
C HIS A 131 11.13 6.59 13.41
N HIS A 132 10.91 5.40 12.82
CA HIS A 132 11.97 4.42 12.62
C HIS A 132 13.07 5.00 11.72
N VAL A 133 14.35 4.67 11.95
CA VAL A 133 15.48 5.17 11.15
C VAL A 133 15.35 4.87 9.64
N LYS A 134 14.62 3.82 9.27
CA LYS A 134 14.23 3.54 7.88
C LYS A 134 12.93 4.22 7.44
N GLY A 135 12.16 4.70 8.40
CA GLY A 135 10.86 5.31 8.15
C GLY A 135 10.99 6.73 7.61
N SER A 136 9.84 7.29 7.36
CA SER A 136 9.70 8.73 7.10
C SER A 136 8.56 9.26 7.95
N LEU A 137 8.48 10.59 8.05
CA LEU A 137 7.35 11.28 8.68
C LEU A 137 6.15 11.43 7.72
N ALA A 138 6.21 10.81 6.52
CA ALA A 138 5.18 10.80 5.50
C ALA A 138 5.20 9.43 4.77
N SER A 139 4.81 8.38 5.49
CA SER A 139 4.80 7.01 4.98
C SER A 139 3.42 6.56 4.49
N GLU A 140 2.36 7.18 4.97
CA GLU A 140 1.00 6.87 4.57
C GLU A 140 0.74 7.29 3.13
N THR A 141 0.04 6.44 2.39
CA THR A 141 -0.38 6.73 1.02
C THR A 141 -1.73 7.44 1.04
N SER A 142 -1.84 8.55 0.32
CA SER A 142 -3.09 9.26 0.10
C SER A 142 -4.11 8.39 -0.64
N VAL A 143 -5.38 8.78 -0.60
CA VAL A 143 -6.45 8.14 -1.38
C VAL A 143 -7.25 9.20 -2.14
N CYS A 144 -7.86 8.80 -3.27
CA CYS A 144 -8.66 9.66 -4.14
C CYS A 144 -9.99 8.99 -4.48
N ASP A 145 -11.10 9.75 -4.51
CA ASP A 145 -12.44 9.27 -4.86
C ASP A 145 -12.85 9.61 -6.30
N GLY A 146 -11.92 10.17 -7.09
CA GLY A 146 -12.19 10.67 -8.45
C GLY A 146 -12.50 12.16 -8.51
N GLU A 147 -12.92 12.77 -7.42
CA GLU A 147 -13.21 14.21 -7.29
C GLU A 147 -12.32 14.91 -6.27
N ARG A 148 -11.86 14.17 -5.24
CA ARG A 148 -11.13 14.72 -4.09
C ARG A 148 -9.92 13.86 -3.76
N LEU A 149 -8.86 14.56 -3.37
CA LEU A 149 -7.66 13.97 -2.77
C LEU A 149 -7.79 14.04 -1.24
N TYR A 150 -7.50 12.93 -0.57
CA TYR A 150 -7.41 12.83 0.89
C TYR A 150 -5.97 12.50 1.27
N ALA A 151 -5.20 13.54 1.58
CA ALA A 151 -3.81 13.42 2.02
C ALA A 151 -3.78 13.18 3.53
N TYR A 152 -3.32 12.01 3.93
CA TYR A 152 -3.22 11.61 5.33
C TYR A 152 -1.77 11.49 5.77
N VAL A 153 -1.46 12.06 6.91
CA VAL A 153 -0.19 11.90 7.64
C VAL A 153 -0.55 11.64 9.10
N GLY A 154 -0.27 10.46 9.61
CA GLY A 154 -0.86 9.90 10.82
C GLY A 154 -0.87 10.78 12.06
N ASN A 155 0.27 11.38 12.44
CA ASN A 155 0.38 12.28 13.59
C ASN A 155 0.21 13.78 13.25
N VAL A 156 -0.13 14.09 12.01
CA VAL A 156 -0.38 15.47 11.55
C VAL A 156 -1.87 15.71 11.29
N GLY A 157 -2.50 14.83 10.51
CA GLY A 157 -3.92 14.94 10.19
C GLY A 157 -4.30 14.43 8.82
N LEU A 158 -5.57 14.58 8.49
CA LEU A 158 -6.18 14.29 7.19
C LEU A 158 -6.61 15.61 6.54
N PHE A 159 -6.24 15.78 5.27
CA PHE A 159 -6.47 17.00 4.51
C PHE A 159 -7.16 16.66 3.21
N CYS A 160 -8.26 17.32 2.92
CA CYS A 160 -9.03 17.14 1.70
C CYS A 160 -8.86 18.32 0.76
N PHE A 161 -8.56 18.01 -0.48
CA PHE A 161 -8.43 18.96 -1.58
C PHE A 161 -9.29 18.53 -2.75
N ASP A 162 -9.70 19.46 -3.61
CA ASP A 162 -10.07 19.08 -4.96
C ASP A 162 -8.82 18.68 -5.79
N LEU A 163 -9.01 18.23 -7.01
CA LEU A 163 -7.89 17.77 -7.84
C LEU A 163 -7.02 18.91 -8.37
N GLU A 164 -7.49 20.16 -8.29
CA GLU A 164 -6.76 21.39 -8.61
C GLU A 164 -5.97 21.95 -7.41
N GLY A 165 -6.11 21.28 -6.24
CA GLY A 165 -5.36 21.60 -5.03
C GLY A 165 -6.04 22.67 -4.15
N GLU A 166 -7.31 23.03 -4.40
CA GLU A 166 -8.04 23.90 -3.51
C GLU A 166 -8.46 23.16 -2.23
N PRO A 167 -8.14 23.69 -1.03
CA PRO A 167 -8.46 23.02 0.22
C PRO A 167 -9.96 23.04 0.48
N LEU A 168 -10.52 21.88 0.78
CA LEU A 168 -11.94 21.72 1.08
C LEU A 168 -12.21 21.63 2.58
N TRP A 169 -11.51 20.76 3.27
CA TRP A 169 -11.56 20.58 4.71
C TRP A 169 -10.30 19.88 5.25
N SER A 170 -10.09 19.95 6.55
CA SER A 170 -9.04 19.18 7.24
C SER A 170 -9.51 18.72 8.60
N LYS A 171 -8.93 17.60 9.06
CA LYS A 171 -9.18 17.04 10.38
C LYS A 171 -7.88 16.63 11.04
N ARG A 172 -7.72 17.05 12.30
CA ARG A 172 -6.55 16.70 13.10
C ARG A 172 -6.97 15.96 14.36
N TRP A 173 -6.13 15.06 14.80
CA TRP A 173 -6.26 14.36 16.07
C TRP A 173 -5.05 14.68 16.93
N LYS A 174 -5.15 14.38 18.23
CA LYS A 174 -3.99 14.38 19.12
C LYS A 174 -2.91 13.49 18.52
N SER A 175 -1.69 13.97 18.47
CA SER A 175 -0.53 13.15 18.15
C SER A 175 -0.32 12.10 19.24
N VAL A 176 0.01 10.87 18.84
CA VAL A 176 0.09 9.71 19.76
C VAL A 176 1.38 8.94 19.56
N PRO A 177 1.97 8.43 20.66
CA PRO A 177 3.18 7.63 20.58
C PRO A 177 2.89 6.26 19.94
N THR A 178 3.83 5.80 19.13
CA THR A 178 3.84 4.45 18.59
C THR A 178 4.90 3.60 19.29
N ARG A 179 4.77 2.28 19.17
CA ARG A 179 5.72 1.32 19.71
C ARG A 179 7.14 1.66 19.26
N TYR A 180 8.04 1.77 20.22
CA TYR A 180 9.44 2.15 20.00
C TYR A 180 9.66 3.54 19.38
N GLY A 181 8.62 4.35 19.25
CA GLY A 181 8.71 5.63 18.53
C GLY A 181 8.92 5.45 17.02
N TRP A 182 8.35 4.39 16.42
CA TRP A 182 8.59 4.07 15.00
C TRP A 182 7.70 4.83 14.01
N GLY A 183 6.81 5.68 14.51
CA GLY A 183 5.94 6.50 13.68
C GLY A 183 4.72 5.72 13.15
N THR A 184 4.02 6.31 12.22
CA THR A 184 2.77 5.80 11.64
C THR A 184 2.96 5.44 10.16
N ALA A 185 2.12 4.58 9.58
CA ALA A 185 2.15 4.24 8.17
C ALA A 185 0.83 3.62 7.64
N ALA A 186 -0.18 3.39 8.50
CA ALA A 186 -1.46 2.87 8.04
C ALA A 186 -2.18 3.93 7.19
N SER A 187 -2.45 3.60 5.94
CA SER A 187 -3.12 4.49 4.99
C SER A 187 -4.64 4.48 5.17
N PRO A 188 -5.38 5.49 4.70
CA PRO A 188 -6.84 5.46 4.67
C PRO A 188 -7.37 4.45 3.64
N ALA A 189 -8.63 4.02 3.85
CA ALA A 189 -9.41 3.28 2.86
C ALA A 189 -10.69 4.04 2.53
N LEU A 190 -11.14 3.99 1.27
CA LEU A 190 -12.35 4.64 0.79
C LEU A 190 -13.41 3.62 0.42
N HIS A 191 -14.65 3.87 0.81
CA HIS A 191 -15.80 3.12 0.32
C HIS A 191 -17.09 3.90 0.57
N ASP A 192 -17.95 3.95 -0.45
CA ASP A 192 -19.31 4.51 -0.39
C ASP A 192 -19.38 5.89 0.29
N GLY A 193 -18.55 6.84 -0.19
CA GLY A 193 -18.51 8.22 0.31
C GLY A 193 -17.97 8.36 1.74
N ARG A 194 -17.24 7.37 2.24
CA ARG A 194 -16.63 7.36 3.57
C ARG A 194 -15.14 7.05 3.51
N ILE A 195 -14.40 7.65 4.44
CA ILE A 195 -13.00 7.39 4.71
C ILE A 195 -12.92 6.58 5.99
N TYR A 196 -12.22 5.46 5.95
CA TYR A 196 -11.95 4.61 7.10
C TYR A 196 -10.47 4.71 7.47
N LEU A 197 -10.20 5.06 8.73
CA LEU A 197 -8.85 5.19 9.28
C LEU A 197 -8.69 4.32 10.51
N VAL A 198 -7.61 3.56 10.53
CA VAL A 198 -7.11 2.88 11.73
C VAL A 198 -5.94 3.69 12.27
N ASN A 199 -6.01 4.01 13.57
CA ASN A 199 -4.91 4.60 14.30
C ASN A 199 -4.63 3.73 15.53
N ASP A 200 -3.81 2.69 15.31
CA ASP A 200 -3.35 1.79 16.39
C ASP A 200 -2.05 2.33 16.97
N ASN A 201 -2.05 2.63 18.27
CA ASN A 201 -1.01 3.34 18.97
C ASN A 201 -0.84 2.83 20.42
N GLU A 202 0.04 3.45 21.21
CA GLU A 202 0.33 3.00 22.58
C GLU A 202 -0.59 3.65 23.63
N GLU A 203 -1.42 4.63 23.28
CA GLU A 203 -2.38 5.29 24.18
C GLU A 203 -3.80 4.79 23.95
N GLU A 204 -4.49 5.34 22.95
CA GLU A 204 -5.88 5.06 22.61
C GLU A 204 -6.01 4.73 21.13
N SER A 205 -6.05 3.44 20.82
CA SER A 205 -6.24 2.95 19.46
C SER A 205 -7.69 3.06 19.01
N PHE A 206 -7.93 3.41 17.75
CA PHE A 206 -9.28 3.54 17.22
C PHE A 206 -9.38 3.18 15.72
N LEU A 207 -10.59 2.81 15.33
CA LEU A 207 -11.08 2.81 13.95
C LEU A 207 -12.15 3.89 13.84
N VAL A 208 -12.07 4.74 12.83
CA VAL A 208 -13.03 5.83 12.59
C VAL A 208 -13.52 5.83 11.15
N ALA A 209 -14.80 6.15 10.96
CA ALA A 209 -15.37 6.47 9.66
C ALA A 209 -15.70 7.98 9.60
N LEU A 210 -15.27 8.61 8.51
CA LEU A 210 -15.51 10.02 8.23
C LEU A 210 -16.34 10.16 6.95
N ASP A 211 -17.16 11.19 6.90
CA ASP A 211 -17.82 11.59 5.65
C ASP A 211 -16.80 12.22 4.70
N CYS A 212 -16.73 11.75 3.46
CA CYS A 212 -15.78 12.22 2.45
C CYS A 212 -15.94 13.70 2.11
N LYS A 213 -17.17 14.23 2.17
CA LYS A 213 -17.48 15.62 1.75
C LYS A 213 -17.17 16.65 2.83
N THR A 214 -17.38 16.27 4.09
CA THR A 214 -17.30 17.21 5.23
C THR A 214 -16.14 16.95 6.18
N GLY A 215 -15.57 15.74 6.18
CA GLY A 215 -14.58 15.29 7.16
C GLY A 215 -15.18 15.05 8.56
N GLU A 216 -16.50 15.11 8.69
CA GLU A 216 -17.18 14.85 9.96
C GLU A 216 -17.10 13.37 10.33
N GLU A 217 -16.95 13.13 11.62
CA GLU A 217 -16.90 11.75 12.15
C GLU A 217 -18.31 11.16 12.19
N ILE A 218 -18.52 10.10 11.43
CA ILE A 218 -19.79 9.36 11.39
C ILE A 218 -19.89 8.45 12.61
N TRP A 219 -18.79 7.73 12.91
CA TRP A 219 -18.65 6.89 14.08
C TRP A 219 -17.18 6.62 14.39
N ARG A 220 -16.92 6.23 15.65
CA ARG A 220 -15.62 5.80 16.15
C ARG A 220 -15.76 4.55 16.99
N VAL A 221 -14.83 3.62 16.82
CA VAL A 221 -14.69 2.43 17.67
C VAL A 221 -13.34 2.50 18.36
N VAL A 222 -13.32 2.49 19.68
CA VAL A 222 -12.09 2.31 20.46
C VAL A 222 -11.65 0.85 20.32
N ARG A 223 -10.38 0.64 20.07
CA ARG A 223 -9.78 -0.67 19.79
C ARG A 223 -8.86 -1.06 20.94
N ASP A 224 -8.99 -2.29 21.43
CA ASP A 224 -7.98 -2.90 22.30
C ASP A 224 -6.82 -3.42 21.45
N GLU A 225 -6.00 -2.48 20.96
CA GLU A 225 -4.84 -2.73 20.10
C GLU A 225 -3.64 -1.92 20.57
N LYS A 226 -2.46 -2.37 20.14
CA LYS A 226 -1.21 -1.64 20.20
C LYS A 226 -0.76 -1.29 18.78
N SER A 227 0.32 -0.53 18.65
CA SER A 227 0.81 -0.03 17.37
C SER A 227 0.90 -1.10 16.30
N ASN A 228 0.22 -0.87 15.20
CA ASN A 228 0.26 -1.62 13.96
C ASN A 228 0.29 -0.64 12.78
N TRP A 229 0.73 -1.13 11.62
CA TRP A 229 0.99 -0.30 10.45
C TRP A 229 0.22 -0.76 9.22
N ALA A 230 -0.62 -1.79 9.35
CA ALA A 230 -1.44 -2.31 8.25
C ALA A 230 -2.59 -1.35 7.90
N THR A 231 -2.74 -1.07 6.62
CA THR A 231 -3.88 -0.33 6.08
C THR A 231 -5.17 -1.15 6.25
N PRO A 232 -6.30 -0.56 6.70
CA PRO A 232 -7.58 -1.24 6.72
C PRO A 232 -8.01 -1.61 5.30
N PHE A 233 -8.65 -2.76 5.15
CA PHE A 233 -9.10 -3.27 3.85
C PHE A 233 -10.62 -3.37 3.81
N ILE A 234 -11.23 -2.83 2.76
CA ILE A 234 -12.66 -2.97 2.50
C ILE A 234 -12.87 -4.25 1.69
N TRP A 235 -13.48 -5.24 2.32
CA TRP A 235 -13.78 -6.51 1.70
C TRP A 235 -15.24 -6.60 1.27
N GLU A 236 -15.47 -6.39 -0.01
CA GLU A 236 -16.74 -6.66 -0.64
C GLU A 236 -16.81 -8.15 -1.00
N ASN A 237 -17.79 -8.85 -0.47
CA ASN A 237 -17.99 -10.28 -0.71
C ASN A 237 -19.46 -10.62 -0.91
N ASP A 238 -19.77 -11.88 -1.23
CA ASP A 238 -21.14 -12.34 -1.54
C ASP A 238 -22.11 -12.32 -0.34
N LYS A 239 -21.62 -12.08 0.87
CA LYS A 239 -22.43 -12.00 2.08
C LYS A 239 -22.63 -10.56 2.55
N ARG A 240 -21.59 -9.72 2.47
CA ARG A 240 -21.61 -8.33 2.96
C ARG A 240 -20.32 -7.59 2.62
N THR A 241 -20.32 -6.29 2.84
CA THR A 241 -19.09 -5.48 2.84
C THR A 241 -18.60 -5.33 4.27
N GLU A 242 -17.30 -5.53 4.49
CA GLU A 242 -16.64 -5.50 5.81
C GLU A 242 -15.34 -4.70 5.77
N ILE A 243 -14.96 -4.16 6.94
CA ILE A 243 -13.69 -3.50 7.16
C ILE A 243 -12.77 -4.48 7.90
N VAL A 244 -11.76 -4.99 7.22
CA VAL A 244 -10.79 -5.95 7.80
C VAL A 244 -9.56 -5.18 8.29
N THR A 245 -9.24 -5.32 9.57
CA THR A 245 -8.17 -4.59 10.24
C THR A 245 -7.22 -5.54 10.96
N PRO A 246 -6.05 -5.84 10.38
CA PRO A 246 -5.00 -6.54 11.11
C PRO A 246 -4.51 -5.72 12.30
N GLY A 247 -4.14 -6.41 13.38
CA GLY A 247 -3.71 -5.79 14.62
C GLY A 247 -2.71 -6.65 15.38
N THR A 248 -2.47 -6.33 16.65
CA THR A 248 -1.54 -7.02 17.54
C THR A 248 -2.05 -8.41 17.90
N GLY A 249 -1.43 -9.44 17.36
CA GLY A 249 -1.77 -10.83 17.63
C GLY A 249 -3.09 -11.30 17.03
N ARG A 250 -3.90 -10.42 16.44
CA ARG A 250 -5.22 -10.75 15.87
C ARG A 250 -5.61 -9.87 14.68
N VAL A 251 -6.60 -10.33 13.92
CA VAL A 251 -7.33 -9.55 12.92
C VAL A 251 -8.73 -9.33 13.44
N ARG A 252 -9.32 -8.18 13.20
CA ARG A 252 -10.73 -7.90 13.45
C ARG A 252 -11.43 -7.43 12.20
N SER A 253 -12.68 -7.82 12.06
CA SER A 253 -13.57 -7.30 11.03
C SER A 253 -14.73 -6.54 11.65
N TYR A 254 -15.12 -5.48 10.96
CA TYR A 254 -16.25 -4.62 11.34
C TYR A 254 -17.20 -4.42 10.16
N GLY A 255 -18.48 -4.24 10.46
CA GLY A 255 -19.43 -3.73 9.49
C GLY A 255 -19.14 -2.27 9.15
N LEU A 256 -19.73 -1.77 8.06
CA LEU A 256 -19.63 -0.36 7.68
C LEU A 256 -20.26 0.60 8.71
N ASP A 257 -21.01 0.08 9.68
CA ASP A 257 -21.57 0.78 10.84
C ASP A 257 -20.65 0.75 12.08
N GLY A 258 -19.46 0.16 11.97
CA GLY A 258 -18.47 0.05 13.05
C GLY A 258 -18.71 -1.10 14.01
N LYS A 259 -19.75 -1.91 13.83
CA LYS A 259 -20.00 -3.08 14.70
C LYS A 259 -19.01 -4.20 14.41
N PRO A 260 -18.42 -4.82 15.47
CA PRO A 260 -17.54 -5.96 15.27
C PRO A 260 -18.32 -7.15 14.69
N LEU A 261 -17.71 -7.83 13.72
CA LEU A 261 -18.29 -8.99 13.05
C LEU A 261 -17.59 -10.28 13.47
N TRP A 262 -16.28 -10.32 13.34
CA TRP A 262 -15.45 -11.47 13.74
C TRP A 262 -14.04 -11.04 14.14
N GLU A 263 -13.36 -11.92 14.86
CA GLU A 263 -11.93 -11.81 15.14
C GLU A 263 -11.21 -13.13 14.90
N LEU A 264 -9.92 -13.03 14.56
CA LEU A 264 -9.02 -14.14 14.31
C LEU A 264 -7.71 -13.92 15.05
N GLY A 265 -7.42 -14.76 16.05
CA GLY A 265 -6.15 -14.77 16.75
C GLY A 265 -5.03 -15.47 15.98
N GLY A 266 -3.81 -15.31 16.45
CA GLY A 266 -2.65 -16.04 15.93
C GLY A 266 -1.75 -15.23 15.00
N MET A 267 -1.96 -13.93 14.86
CA MET A 267 -1.07 -13.01 14.17
C MET A 267 0.22 -12.72 14.96
N SER A 268 1.20 -12.09 14.31
CA SER A 268 2.37 -11.52 14.98
C SER A 268 2.01 -10.33 15.86
N SER A 269 2.91 -9.91 16.74
CA SER A 269 2.74 -8.73 17.60
C SER A 269 2.91 -7.39 16.89
N ILE A 270 3.35 -7.40 15.65
CA ILE A 270 3.43 -6.25 14.73
C ILE A 270 2.94 -6.72 13.37
N THR A 271 1.99 -5.99 12.80
CA THR A 271 1.43 -6.27 11.50
C THR A 271 1.59 -5.06 10.59
N ILE A 272 2.13 -5.30 9.39
CA ILE A 272 2.37 -4.28 8.37
C ILE A 272 1.64 -4.63 7.06
N PRO A 273 1.70 -5.88 6.55
CA PRO A 273 1.08 -6.22 5.27
C PRO A 273 -0.41 -5.90 5.25
N THR A 274 -0.84 -5.25 4.18
CA THR A 274 -2.26 -4.93 3.93
C THR A 274 -3.01 -6.17 3.46
N PRO A 275 -4.21 -6.46 3.98
CA PRO A 275 -5.09 -7.49 3.45
C PRO A 275 -5.52 -7.20 2.01
N PHE A 276 -5.90 -8.24 1.29
CA PHE A 276 -6.49 -8.14 -0.05
C PHE A 276 -7.44 -9.32 -0.29
N ALA A 277 -8.31 -9.22 -1.28
CA ALA A 277 -9.28 -10.26 -1.57
C ALA A 277 -9.13 -10.81 -3.00
N ALA A 278 -9.31 -12.11 -3.14
CA ALA A 278 -9.41 -12.80 -4.42
C ALA A 278 -10.13 -14.15 -4.23
N HIS A 279 -10.67 -14.70 -5.30
CA HIS A 279 -11.37 -16.01 -5.29
C HIS A 279 -12.46 -16.12 -4.20
N GLY A 280 -13.13 -15.00 -3.87
CA GLY A 280 -14.15 -14.94 -2.83
C GLY A 280 -13.62 -15.02 -1.39
N MET A 281 -12.31 -14.99 -1.19
CA MET A 281 -11.66 -15.03 0.13
C MET A 281 -10.87 -13.74 0.39
N VAL A 282 -10.68 -13.39 1.67
CA VAL A 282 -9.72 -12.38 2.09
C VAL A 282 -8.45 -13.08 2.62
N TYR A 283 -7.30 -12.54 2.21
CA TYR A 283 -5.98 -12.99 2.64
C TYR A 283 -5.39 -12.00 3.62
N VAL A 284 -4.97 -12.51 4.78
CA VAL A 284 -4.35 -11.72 5.82
C VAL A 284 -3.06 -12.37 6.28
N THR A 285 -2.05 -11.58 6.58
CA THR A 285 -0.73 -12.09 6.97
C THR A 285 0.00 -11.16 7.92
N SER A 286 0.94 -11.71 8.65
CA SER A 286 1.93 -10.98 9.42
C SER A 286 3.19 -11.83 9.62
N GLY A 287 4.35 -11.18 9.79
CA GLY A 287 5.60 -11.92 9.87
C GLY A 287 6.69 -11.21 10.65
N TYR A 288 6.35 -10.48 11.72
CA TYR A 288 7.34 -9.79 12.53
C TYR A 288 8.48 -10.71 12.96
N VAL A 289 9.72 -10.26 12.73
CA VAL A 289 10.91 -11.10 12.90
C VAL A 289 11.16 -11.54 14.32
N GLY A 290 10.71 -10.77 15.30
CA GLY A 290 10.78 -11.09 16.72
C GLY A 290 9.82 -12.21 17.18
N ASP A 291 8.86 -12.59 16.34
CA ASP A 291 7.82 -13.55 16.71
C ASP A 291 8.02 -14.92 16.05
N ARG A 292 7.51 -15.95 16.72
CA ARG A 292 7.43 -17.31 16.16
C ARG A 292 6.25 -17.50 15.21
N ARG A 293 5.18 -16.71 15.40
CA ARG A 293 3.96 -16.74 14.60
C ARG A 293 4.14 -15.83 13.38
N LYS A 294 4.05 -16.41 12.20
CA LYS A 294 4.18 -15.71 10.91
C LYS A 294 3.17 -16.28 9.93
N PRO A 295 1.87 -16.13 10.22
CA PRO A 295 0.84 -16.79 9.45
C PRO A 295 0.55 -16.09 8.12
N VAL A 296 0.02 -16.88 7.19
CA VAL A 296 -0.84 -16.45 6.09
C VAL A 296 -2.15 -17.19 6.24
N PHE A 297 -3.26 -16.46 6.26
CA PHE A 297 -4.61 -17.02 6.31
C PHE A 297 -5.37 -16.68 5.04
N ALA A 298 -6.18 -17.63 4.55
CA ALA A 298 -7.27 -17.39 3.61
C ALA A 298 -8.59 -17.60 4.33
N ILE A 299 -9.46 -16.58 4.34
CA ILE A 299 -10.69 -16.53 5.12
C ILE A 299 -11.88 -16.48 4.20
N ARG A 300 -12.87 -17.38 4.41
CA ARG A 300 -14.13 -17.41 3.67
C ARG A 300 -15.09 -16.32 4.15
N PRO A 301 -16.00 -15.85 3.30
CA PRO A 301 -17.02 -14.88 3.70
C PRO A 301 -18.03 -15.46 4.68
N GLY A 302 -18.73 -14.56 5.40
CA GLY A 302 -19.79 -14.94 6.34
C GLY A 302 -19.32 -15.24 7.76
N ALA A 303 -18.04 -15.08 8.07
CA ALA A 303 -17.47 -15.30 9.39
C ALA A 303 -18.15 -14.45 10.49
N GLN A 304 -18.32 -15.00 11.69
CA GLN A 304 -18.91 -14.34 12.86
C GLN A 304 -18.23 -14.79 14.14
N GLY A 305 -18.09 -13.88 15.11
CA GLY A 305 -17.51 -14.18 16.43
C GLY A 305 -16.01 -14.49 16.35
N ASP A 306 -15.51 -15.32 17.22
CA ASP A 306 -14.11 -15.77 17.23
C ASP A 306 -13.94 -16.96 16.29
N ILE A 307 -13.17 -16.75 15.20
CA ILE A 307 -12.88 -17.76 14.19
C ILE A 307 -11.46 -18.33 14.31
N SER A 308 -10.80 -18.13 15.44
CA SER A 308 -9.44 -18.57 15.67
C SER A 308 -9.28 -20.08 15.52
N LEU A 309 -8.11 -20.50 15.01
CA LEU A 309 -7.80 -21.92 14.89
C LEU A 309 -7.44 -22.53 16.26
N GLU A 310 -7.98 -23.71 16.54
CA GLU A 310 -7.64 -24.46 17.73
C GLU A 310 -6.36 -25.30 17.55
N GLY A 311 -5.51 -25.26 18.55
CA GLY A 311 -4.32 -26.13 18.65
C GLY A 311 -3.41 -26.08 17.41
N ALA A 312 -3.20 -27.22 16.79
CA ALA A 312 -2.37 -27.38 15.59
C ALA A 312 -3.15 -27.23 14.29
N GLY A 313 -4.46 -26.97 14.32
CA GLY A 313 -5.32 -26.83 13.15
C GLY A 313 -4.80 -25.82 12.14
N THR A 314 -5.14 -26.01 10.86
CA THR A 314 -4.80 -25.11 9.75
C THR A 314 -6.03 -24.68 8.95
N GLN A 315 -7.21 -25.15 9.33
CA GLN A 315 -8.49 -24.85 8.70
C GLN A 315 -9.64 -25.03 9.69
N ASN A 316 -10.75 -24.36 9.46
CA ASN A 316 -12.05 -24.54 10.10
C ASN A 316 -13.17 -24.12 9.14
N GLU A 317 -14.39 -23.90 9.64
CA GLU A 317 -15.52 -23.44 8.81
C GLU A 317 -15.17 -22.19 7.99
N PHE A 318 -14.56 -21.18 8.61
CA PHE A 318 -14.25 -19.89 7.99
C PHE A 318 -12.80 -19.76 7.50
N ILE A 319 -11.86 -20.47 8.09
CA ILE A 319 -10.47 -20.50 7.63
C ILE A 319 -10.33 -21.58 6.57
N ALA A 320 -10.16 -21.17 5.30
CA ALA A 320 -9.94 -22.09 4.20
C ALA A 320 -8.63 -22.85 4.37
N TRP A 321 -7.57 -22.13 4.72
CA TRP A 321 -6.26 -22.66 5.04
C TRP A 321 -5.42 -21.64 5.83
N CYS A 322 -4.40 -22.14 6.49
CA CYS A 322 -3.40 -21.35 7.19
C CYS A 322 -2.00 -21.93 6.98
N GLN A 323 -1.10 -21.13 6.43
CA GLN A 323 0.34 -21.37 6.43
C GLN A 323 0.99 -20.67 7.63
N LYS A 324 1.37 -21.43 8.67
CA LYS A 324 1.75 -20.89 10.00
C LYS A 324 3.08 -20.12 10.04
N LYS A 325 3.94 -20.27 9.00
CA LYS A 325 5.31 -19.74 8.98
C LYS A 325 5.67 -19.05 7.65
N ALA A 326 4.67 -18.72 6.83
CA ALA A 326 4.85 -18.16 5.50
C ALA A 326 4.67 -16.64 5.44
N GLY A 327 4.29 -15.99 6.52
CA GLY A 327 4.02 -14.55 6.54
C GLY A 327 5.28 -13.71 6.39
N PRO A 328 5.28 -12.70 5.51
CA PRO A 328 6.31 -11.68 5.39
C PRO A 328 6.12 -10.60 6.47
N TYR A 329 7.15 -9.78 6.71
CA TYR A 329 7.06 -8.71 7.70
C TYR A 329 6.60 -7.38 7.08
N ASN A 330 7.36 -6.81 6.14
CA ASN A 330 7.01 -5.53 5.51
C ASN A 330 6.21 -5.71 4.20
N PRO A 331 6.67 -6.47 3.18
CA PRO A 331 5.98 -6.53 1.91
C PRO A 331 4.61 -7.19 2.01
N SER A 332 3.59 -6.59 1.40
CA SER A 332 2.31 -7.27 1.19
C SER A 332 2.45 -8.29 0.05
N PRO A 333 1.96 -9.52 0.20
CA PRO A 333 1.96 -10.52 -0.87
C PRO A 333 1.11 -10.08 -2.06
N VAL A 334 1.31 -10.71 -3.20
CA VAL A 334 0.45 -10.53 -4.39
C VAL A 334 -0.15 -11.88 -4.79
N LEU A 335 -1.42 -11.86 -5.17
CA LEU A 335 -2.08 -13.00 -5.77
C LEU A 335 -2.23 -12.75 -7.27
N TYR A 336 -1.63 -13.63 -8.06
CA TYR A 336 -1.63 -13.52 -9.50
C TYR A 336 -1.72 -14.90 -10.15
N ASP A 337 -2.58 -15.06 -11.14
CA ASP A 337 -2.79 -16.31 -11.87
C ASP A 337 -2.99 -17.53 -10.95
N GLY A 338 -3.89 -17.37 -9.95
CA GLY A 338 -4.24 -18.43 -8.99
C GLY A 338 -3.17 -18.79 -7.96
N ARG A 339 -2.07 -18.02 -7.90
CA ARG A 339 -0.93 -18.26 -7.02
C ARG A 339 -0.69 -17.08 -6.09
N LEU A 340 -0.38 -17.37 -4.85
CA LEU A 340 0.03 -16.40 -3.84
C LEU A 340 1.56 -16.35 -3.77
N TYR A 341 2.13 -15.22 -4.17
CA TYR A 341 3.56 -14.95 -4.09
C TYR A 341 3.87 -14.15 -2.83
N VAL A 342 4.80 -14.65 -2.04
CA VAL A 342 5.21 -14.08 -0.76
C VAL A 342 6.67 -13.67 -0.83
N LEU A 343 6.94 -12.38 -0.73
CA LEU A 343 8.28 -11.80 -0.65
C LEU A 343 8.67 -11.61 0.80
N TYR A 344 9.82 -12.10 1.18
CA TYR A 344 10.39 -11.89 2.51
C TYR A 344 11.43 -10.77 2.47
N ASP A 345 11.44 -9.97 3.51
CA ASP A 345 12.32 -8.79 3.66
C ASP A 345 13.80 -9.06 3.39
N GLN A 346 14.24 -10.28 3.58
CA GLN A 346 15.63 -10.72 3.39
C GLN A 346 15.93 -11.21 1.96
N GLY A 347 15.04 -11.00 1.00
CA GLY A 347 15.26 -11.34 -0.41
C GLY A 347 15.03 -12.82 -0.75
N PHE A 348 14.00 -13.41 -0.16
CA PHE A 348 13.47 -14.69 -0.57
C PHE A 348 12.04 -14.56 -1.07
N MET A 349 11.66 -15.43 -1.98
CA MET A 349 10.30 -15.56 -2.46
C MET A 349 9.81 -17.00 -2.31
N ALA A 350 8.55 -17.16 -1.91
CA ALA A 350 7.84 -18.44 -1.92
C ALA A 350 6.51 -18.28 -2.66
N CYS A 351 5.96 -19.38 -3.13
CA CYS A 351 4.70 -19.41 -3.87
C CYS A 351 3.80 -20.53 -3.35
N PHE A 352 2.53 -20.19 -3.21
CA PHE A 352 1.49 -21.10 -2.72
C PHE A 352 0.31 -21.11 -3.68
N ASP A 353 -0.40 -22.21 -3.76
CA ASP A 353 -1.71 -22.25 -4.39
C ASP A 353 -2.69 -21.39 -3.60
N ALA A 354 -3.38 -20.48 -4.28
CA ALA A 354 -4.23 -19.51 -3.60
C ALA A 354 -5.46 -20.16 -2.92
N LEU A 355 -6.02 -21.20 -3.49
CA LEU A 355 -7.23 -21.85 -3.00
C LEU A 355 -6.97 -22.84 -1.87
N THR A 356 -5.85 -23.57 -1.93
CA THR A 356 -5.54 -24.66 -1.00
C THR A 356 -4.46 -24.30 0.02
N GLY A 357 -3.63 -23.29 -0.25
CA GLY A 357 -2.46 -22.95 0.54
C GLY A 357 -1.30 -23.92 0.40
N GLU A 358 -1.37 -24.90 -0.53
CA GLU A 358 -0.26 -25.83 -0.79
C GLU A 358 0.96 -25.08 -1.32
N GLU A 359 2.14 -25.44 -0.82
CA GLU A 359 3.39 -24.87 -1.28
C GLU A 359 3.71 -25.34 -2.69
N ILE A 360 3.77 -24.41 -3.66
CA ILE A 360 4.17 -24.70 -5.04
C ILE A 360 5.69 -24.71 -5.14
N TYR A 361 6.35 -23.71 -4.56
CA TYR A 361 7.78 -23.72 -4.28
C TYR A 361 8.08 -22.98 -2.99
N GLY A 362 8.98 -23.51 -2.19
CA GLY A 362 9.45 -22.92 -0.95
C GLY A 362 10.38 -21.73 -1.20
N LYS A 363 10.98 -21.22 -0.14
CA LYS A 363 11.84 -20.04 -0.21
C LYS A 363 12.97 -20.18 -1.22
N GLN A 364 12.90 -19.41 -2.29
CA GLN A 364 13.93 -19.24 -3.29
C GLN A 364 14.66 -17.91 -3.08
N ARG A 365 15.99 -17.91 -3.12
CA ARG A 365 16.80 -16.70 -3.05
C ARG A 365 16.66 -15.90 -4.34
N ILE A 366 16.33 -14.60 -4.25
CA ILE A 366 16.20 -13.73 -5.42
C ILE A 366 17.57 -13.38 -5.99
N ALA A 367 18.46 -12.82 -5.16
CA ALA A 367 19.85 -12.57 -5.53
C ALA A 367 20.72 -12.49 -4.26
N GLU A 368 21.99 -12.88 -4.35
CA GLU A 368 22.87 -12.85 -3.18
C GLU A 368 23.09 -11.43 -2.65
N ALA A 369 23.21 -10.45 -3.55
CA ALA A 369 23.40 -9.05 -3.19
C ALA A 369 22.12 -8.38 -2.67
N ALA A 370 20.92 -8.83 -3.07
CA ALA A 370 19.65 -8.22 -2.70
C ALA A 370 19.11 -8.86 -1.42
N SER A 371 19.31 -8.20 -0.30
CA SER A 371 18.93 -8.71 1.03
C SER A 371 17.98 -7.77 1.80
N ALA A 372 17.45 -6.73 1.15
CA ALA A 372 16.63 -5.72 1.77
C ALA A 372 15.42 -5.38 0.87
N PHE A 373 14.21 -5.71 1.33
CA PHE A 373 12.96 -5.47 0.62
C PHE A 373 11.92 -4.91 1.59
N THR A 374 11.35 -3.77 1.25
CA THR A 374 10.27 -3.12 2.02
C THR A 374 9.03 -2.89 1.15
N SER A 375 9.20 -2.54 -0.12
CA SER A 375 8.12 -2.37 -1.09
C SER A 375 7.33 -3.66 -1.30
N SER A 376 6.02 -3.54 -1.49
CA SER A 376 5.13 -4.67 -1.76
C SER A 376 5.30 -5.18 -3.20
N LEU A 377 4.91 -6.43 -3.42
CA LEU A 377 4.88 -7.05 -4.74
C LEU A 377 3.80 -6.43 -5.64
N TRP A 378 4.06 -6.42 -6.95
CA TRP A 378 3.05 -6.16 -7.97
C TRP A 378 3.18 -7.15 -9.13
N ALA A 379 2.13 -7.26 -9.96
CA ALA A 379 2.11 -8.25 -11.04
C ALA A 379 1.29 -7.78 -12.26
N TYR A 380 1.78 -8.13 -13.44
CA TYR A 380 1.09 -7.99 -14.73
C TYR A 380 1.78 -8.84 -15.80
N ASP A 381 1.11 -9.06 -16.93
CA ASP A 381 1.66 -9.72 -18.14
C ASP A 381 2.47 -10.99 -17.85
N GLY A 382 1.91 -11.89 -17.01
CA GLY A 382 2.57 -13.15 -16.66
C GLY A 382 3.85 -13.00 -15.81
N LYS A 383 4.04 -11.86 -15.17
CA LYS A 383 5.23 -11.53 -14.38
C LYS A 383 4.85 -11.03 -12.98
N VAL A 384 5.72 -11.32 -12.02
CA VAL A 384 5.70 -10.77 -10.66
C VAL A 384 6.96 -9.96 -10.47
N PHE A 385 6.81 -8.76 -9.91
CA PHE A 385 7.89 -7.82 -9.70
C PHE A 385 8.13 -7.62 -8.22
N CYS A 386 9.40 -7.55 -7.83
CA CYS A 386 9.81 -7.20 -6.48
C CYS A 386 10.99 -6.22 -6.51
N GLN A 387 10.85 -5.10 -5.80
CA GLN A 387 11.81 -4.02 -5.75
C GLN A 387 12.59 -4.06 -4.44
N SER A 388 13.93 -4.10 -4.54
CA SER A 388 14.82 -4.01 -3.39
C SER A 388 15.00 -2.57 -2.93
N GLU A 389 15.49 -2.40 -1.71
CA GLU A 389 15.86 -1.09 -1.17
C GLU A 389 17.05 -0.46 -1.92
N ASP A 390 17.80 -1.24 -2.70
CA ASP A 390 18.88 -0.75 -3.55
C ASP A 390 18.38 -0.11 -4.86
N GLY A 391 17.07 -0.21 -5.15
CA GLY A 391 16.47 0.29 -6.39
C GLY A 391 16.48 -0.74 -7.52
N ASP A 392 16.85 -1.98 -7.23
CA ASP A 392 16.79 -3.07 -8.18
C ASP A 392 15.41 -3.71 -8.17
N THR A 393 14.78 -3.83 -9.32
CA THR A 393 13.52 -4.54 -9.50
C THR A 393 13.78 -5.86 -10.22
N PHE A 394 13.50 -6.96 -9.55
CA PHE A 394 13.61 -8.31 -10.10
C PHE A 394 12.29 -8.69 -10.76
N VAL A 395 12.37 -9.14 -12.00
CA VAL A 395 11.24 -9.59 -12.82
C VAL A 395 11.19 -11.11 -12.75
N ILE A 396 10.13 -11.65 -12.20
CA ILE A 396 9.98 -13.09 -11.95
C ILE A 396 8.83 -13.62 -12.80
N ARG A 397 9.04 -14.75 -13.49
CA ARG A 397 7.98 -15.42 -14.24
C ARG A 397 6.87 -15.87 -13.27
N ALA A 398 5.64 -15.45 -13.53
CA ALA A 398 4.51 -16.03 -12.83
C ALA A 398 4.33 -17.49 -13.29
N GLY A 399 4.30 -18.43 -12.34
CA GLY A 399 4.18 -19.84 -12.69
C GLY A 399 4.58 -20.80 -11.58
N PRO A 400 4.59 -22.11 -11.88
CA PRO A 400 4.86 -23.15 -10.89
C PRO A 400 6.36 -23.33 -10.57
N LYS A 401 7.24 -22.60 -11.26
CA LYS A 401 8.69 -22.65 -11.02
C LYS A 401 9.22 -21.24 -10.79
N PHE A 402 10.14 -21.08 -9.86
CA PHE A 402 10.85 -19.85 -9.64
C PHE A 402 11.85 -19.60 -10.80
N GLU A 403 11.68 -18.53 -11.52
CA GLU A 403 12.55 -18.13 -12.64
C GLU A 403 12.67 -16.60 -12.69
N ILE A 404 13.88 -16.09 -12.60
CA ILE A 404 14.17 -14.66 -12.75
C ILE A 404 14.37 -14.38 -14.24
N LEU A 405 13.57 -13.48 -14.80
CA LEU A 405 13.60 -13.09 -16.21
C LEU A 405 14.57 -11.94 -16.47
N GLY A 406 14.78 -11.08 -15.47
CA GLY A 406 15.64 -9.92 -15.58
C GLY A 406 15.70 -9.12 -14.30
N THR A 407 16.57 -8.10 -14.30
CA THR A 407 16.72 -7.13 -13.22
C THR A 407 16.81 -5.75 -13.84
N ASN A 408 16.04 -4.81 -13.30
CA ASN A 408 16.00 -3.40 -13.70
C ASN A 408 16.53 -2.57 -12.53
N SER A 409 17.45 -1.64 -12.76
CA SER A 409 18.04 -0.82 -11.69
C SER A 409 17.78 0.66 -11.93
N LEU A 410 17.46 1.39 -10.86
CA LEU A 410 17.31 2.84 -10.87
C LEU A 410 18.46 3.56 -10.14
N GLY A 411 19.37 2.82 -9.50
CA GLY A 411 20.54 3.37 -8.81
C GLY A 411 20.22 4.22 -7.56
N GLU A 412 18.97 4.22 -7.10
CA GLU A 412 18.51 4.99 -5.93
C GLU A 412 17.74 4.12 -4.95
N LEU A 413 17.74 4.52 -3.68
CA LEU A 413 16.98 3.83 -2.65
C LEU A 413 15.47 3.87 -2.95
N CYS A 414 14.81 2.70 -2.86
CA CYS A 414 13.39 2.53 -3.09
C CYS A 414 12.71 1.84 -1.91
N MET A 415 11.73 2.49 -1.31
CA MET A 415 10.90 1.95 -0.20
C MET A 415 9.43 1.87 -0.56
N ALA A 416 8.95 2.80 -1.39
CA ALA A 416 7.55 2.89 -1.78
C ALA A 416 7.17 1.81 -2.79
N THR A 417 5.94 1.33 -2.72
CA THR A 417 5.38 0.44 -3.73
C THR A 417 4.96 1.26 -4.95
N PRO A 418 5.33 0.87 -6.17
CA PRO A 418 4.97 1.58 -7.39
C PRO A 418 3.46 1.62 -7.65
N ALA A 419 3.00 2.64 -8.38
CA ALA A 419 1.69 2.65 -9.01
C ALA A 419 1.79 2.11 -10.43
N ILE A 420 0.74 1.38 -10.86
CA ILE A 420 0.62 0.87 -12.24
C ILE A 420 -0.42 1.75 -12.95
N VAL A 421 -0.02 2.33 -14.06
CA VAL A 421 -0.89 3.12 -14.93
C VAL A 421 -1.06 2.41 -16.27
N GLU A 422 -1.95 2.91 -17.14
CA GLU A 422 -2.34 2.23 -18.38
C GLU A 422 -1.15 1.73 -19.23
N ASP A 423 -0.11 2.56 -19.36
CA ASP A 423 1.03 2.33 -20.26
C ASP A 423 2.39 2.38 -19.55
N GLY A 424 2.41 2.25 -18.21
CA GLY A 424 3.67 2.34 -17.49
C GLY A 424 3.57 2.20 -15.98
N LEU A 425 4.64 2.57 -15.31
CA LEU A 425 4.77 2.57 -13.86
C LEU A 425 5.14 3.96 -13.37
N ILE A 426 4.64 4.32 -12.19
CA ILE A 426 5.14 5.46 -11.43
C ILE A 426 5.92 4.91 -10.25
N ILE A 427 7.22 5.13 -10.24
CA ILE A 427 8.14 4.64 -9.21
C ILE A 427 8.64 5.83 -8.40
N ARG A 428 8.59 5.69 -7.07
CA ARG A 428 9.18 6.65 -6.15
C ARG A 428 10.48 6.10 -5.58
N THR A 429 11.55 6.84 -5.76
CA THR A 429 12.85 6.66 -5.11
C THR A 429 12.98 7.58 -3.89
N GLU A 430 14.14 7.61 -3.26
CA GLU A 430 14.42 8.56 -2.15
C GLU A 430 14.27 10.01 -2.62
N ASP A 431 14.84 10.36 -3.78
CA ASP A 431 14.95 11.73 -4.26
C ASP A 431 14.01 12.07 -5.42
N HIS A 432 13.46 11.07 -6.12
CA HIS A 432 12.72 11.29 -7.35
C HIS A 432 11.40 10.54 -7.44
N LEU A 433 10.55 11.05 -8.30
CA LEU A 433 9.43 10.32 -8.90
C LEU A 433 9.74 10.10 -10.38
N LEU A 434 9.56 8.87 -10.86
CA LEU A 434 9.87 8.49 -12.23
C LEU A 434 8.66 7.86 -12.89
N ARG A 435 8.48 8.14 -14.19
CA ARG A 435 7.57 7.37 -15.03
C ARG A 435 8.38 6.44 -15.93
N ILE A 436 8.12 5.16 -15.80
CA ILE A 436 8.67 4.10 -16.66
C ILE A 436 7.60 3.74 -17.70
N ARG A 437 8.01 3.74 -18.98
CA ARG A 437 7.08 3.53 -20.11
C ARG A 437 7.69 2.67 -21.22
#